data_9416edd3bab5bdffc76ccd640d411fc1
#
_entry.id   9416edd3bab5bdffc76ccd640d411fc1
#
_cell.length_a   1.000
_cell.length_b   1.000
_cell.length_c   1.000
_cell.angle_alpha   90.00
_cell.angle_beta   90.00
_cell.angle_gamma   90.00
#
_symmetry.space_group_name_H-M   'P 1'
#
loop_
_entity.id
_entity.type
_entity.pdbx_description
1 polymer ?
#
loop_
_entity_poly.entity_id
_entity_poly.type
_entity_poly.pdbx_seq_one_letter_code
_entity_poly.pdbx_strand_id
1 'polypeptide(L)'
;MTMRIILFIGFLLPWLTLFFAKPDTIRRFMPVTIFTCLLMTIVFQIAYTYDWWVIHEYIVPWGYMIDVSFAYGVFAVGTFWIFRFTYHSFPKFIATNFIMDAFMCYAALPLLDVMGIANYKNITPWQYLLVIFGISFIIYFYHKWQEKIFVDEGQ
;
A
#
# COMPACT_ATOMS: atom_id res chain seq x y z
N MET A 1 -0.70 12.16 -21.58
CA MET A 1 0.60 11.47 -21.73
C MET A 1 1.46 11.61 -20.48
N THR A 2 1.67 12.81 -19.99
CA THR A 2 2.51 13.08 -18.80
C THR A 2 2.05 12.36 -17.52
N MET A 3 0.74 12.33 -17.25
CA MET A 3 0.19 11.69 -16.04
C MET A 3 0.42 10.18 -16.00
N ARG A 4 0.29 9.49 -17.13
CA ARG A 4 0.59 8.05 -17.22
C ARG A 4 2.07 7.74 -16.96
N ILE A 5 2.96 8.62 -17.38
CA ILE A 5 4.40 8.48 -17.08
C ILE A 5 4.65 8.60 -15.58
N ILE A 6 4.00 9.56 -14.90
CA ILE A 6 4.08 9.71 -13.45
C ILE A 6 3.58 8.46 -12.73
N LEU A 7 2.44 7.92 -13.14
CA LEU A 7 1.89 6.68 -12.58
C LEU A 7 2.82 5.49 -12.83
N PHE A 8 3.41 5.40 -14.00
CA PHE A 8 4.37 4.34 -14.32
C PHE A 8 5.65 4.42 -13.49
N ILE A 9 6.15 5.64 -13.26
CA ILE A 9 7.26 5.89 -12.33
C ILE A 9 6.84 5.52 -10.91
N GLY A 10 5.65 5.91 -10.47
CA GLY A 10 5.07 5.56 -9.16
C GLY A 10 4.91 4.05 -8.96
N PHE A 11 4.74 3.29 -10.03
CA PHE A 11 4.75 1.83 -9.99
C PHE A 11 6.18 1.26 -9.90
N LEU A 12 7.06 1.65 -10.80
CA LEU A 12 8.41 1.06 -10.92
C LEU A 12 9.37 1.53 -9.82
N LEU A 13 9.34 2.81 -9.47
CA LEU A 13 10.32 3.40 -8.53
C LEU A 13 10.32 2.67 -7.17
N PRO A 14 9.19 2.39 -6.53
CA PRO A 14 9.19 1.63 -5.28
C PRO A 14 9.88 0.28 -5.40
N TRP A 15 9.59 -0.49 -6.45
CA TRP A 15 10.23 -1.80 -6.68
C TRP A 15 11.74 -1.71 -6.89
N LEU A 16 12.20 -0.67 -7.59
CA LEU A 16 13.64 -0.42 -7.77
C LEU A 16 14.35 -0.18 -6.43
N THR A 17 13.66 0.37 -5.43
CA THR A 17 14.24 0.56 -4.09
C THR A 17 14.62 -0.76 -3.41
N LEU A 18 13.98 -1.88 -3.78
CA LEU A 18 14.29 -3.18 -3.21
C LEU A 18 15.70 -3.69 -3.56
N PHE A 19 16.32 -3.17 -4.62
CA PHE A 19 17.72 -3.47 -4.92
C PHE A 19 18.69 -3.01 -3.81
N PHE A 20 18.28 -2.06 -2.98
CA PHE A 20 19.05 -1.61 -1.81
C PHE A 20 18.80 -2.47 -0.57
N ALA A 21 17.85 -3.40 -0.61
CA ALA A 21 17.54 -4.29 0.50
C ALA A 21 18.42 -5.56 0.44
N LYS A 22 18.84 -6.06 1.62
CA LYS A 22 19.58 -7.32 1.72
C LYS A 22 18.67 -8.51 1.33
N PRO A 23 19.20 -9.58 0.70
CA PRO A 23 18.41 -10.76 0.32
C PRO A 23 17.60 -11.37 1.46
N ASP A 24 18.17 -11.45 2.66
CA ASP A 24 17.46 -12.01 3.83
C ASP A 24 16.29 -11.11 4.27
N THR A 25 16.44 -9.80 4.15
CA THR A 25 15.35 -8.83 4.40
C THR A 25 14.23 -9.01 3.39
N ILE A 26 14.57 -9.21 2.12
CA ILE A 26 13.59 -9.45 1.06
C ILE A 26 12.83 -10.75 1.35
N ARG A 27 13.52 -11.85 1.64
CA ARG A 27 12.89 -13.14 1.98
C ARG A 27 11.93 -13.02 3.15
N ARG A 28 12.29 -12.24 4.17
CA ARG A 28 11.50 -12.08 5.40
C ARG A 28 10.22 -11.28 5.16
N PHE A 29 10.28 -10.17 4.43
CA PHE A 29 9.16 -9.24 4.30
C PHE A 29 8.42 -9.32 2.97
N MET A 30 8.91 -10.10 2.00
CA MET A 30 8.21 -10.28 0.72
C MET A 30 6.83 -10.92 0.87
N PRO A 31 6.61 -11.94 1.72
CA PRO A 31 5.28 -12.53 1.89
C PRO A 31 4.24 -11.52 2.38
N VAL A 32 4.58 -10.68 3.36
CA VAL A 32 3.64 -9.64 3.82
C VAL A 32 3.45 -8.53 2.78
N THR A 33 4.44 -8.25 1.96
CA THR A 33 4.34 -7.34 0.83
C THR A 33 3.33 -7.84 -0.20
N ILE A 34 3.40 -9.13 -0.57
CA ILE A 34 2.45 -9.77 -1.49
C ILE A 34 1.06 -9.83 -0.86
N PHE A 35 0.96 -10.13 0.43
CA PHE A 35 -0.31 -10.12 1.15
C PHE A 35 -0.95 -8.71 1.15
N THR A 36 -0.14 -7.66 1.25
CA THR A 36 -0.62 -6.28 1.12
C THR A 36 -1.18 -6.02 -0.28
N CYS A 37 -0.55 -6.53 -1.34
CA CYS A 37 -1.11 -6.44 -2.70
C CYS A 37 -2.50 -7.06 -2.78
N LEU A 38 -2.70 -8.24 -2.18
CA LEU A 38 -4.01 -8.90 -2.13
C LEU A 38 -5.05 -8.07 -1.40
N LEU A 39 -4.71 -7.57 -0.20
CA LEU A 39 -5.64 -6.75 0.60
C LEU A 39 -5.99 -5.45 -0.12
N MET A 40 -5.01 -4.78 -0.72
CA MET A 40 -5.27 -3.55 -1.49
C MET A 40 -6.13 -3.83 -2.72
N THR A 41 -5.94 -4.95 -3.40
CA THR A 41 -6.83 -5.38 -4.50
C THR A 41 -8.28 -5.48 -4.02
N ILE A 42 -8.52 -6.10 -2.87
CA ILE A 42 -9.87 -6.22 -2.28
C ILE A 42 -10.43 -4.84 -1.94
N VAL A 43 -9.64 -3.96 -1.32
CA VAL A 43 -10.06 -2.59 -0.98
C VAL A 43 -10.44 -1.80 -2.22
N PHE A 44 -9.63 -1.85 -3.27
CA PHE A 44 -9.93 -1.15 -4.52
C PHE A 44 -11.18 -1.68 -5.20
N GLN A 45 -11.44 -2.99 -5.16
CA GLN A 45 -12.68 -3.58 -5.68
C GLN A 45 -13.91 -3.13 -4.88
N ILE A 46 -13.82 -3.09 -3.55
CA ILE A 46 -14.87 -2.55 -2.69
C ILE A 46 -15.09 -1.07 -3.00
N ALA A 47 -14.02 -0.30 -3.08
CA ALA A 47 -14.05 1.11 -3.39
C ALA A 47 -14.71 1.41 -4.76
N TYR A 48 -14.42 0.60 -5.75
CA TYR A 48 -15.05 0.70 -7.07
C TYR A 48 -16.56 0.37 -6.99
N THR A 49 -16.93 -0.69 -6.28
CA THR A 49 -18.33 -1.12 -6.15
C THR A 49 -19.20 -0.07 -5.45
N TYR A 50 -18.65 0.61 -4.45
CA TYR A 50 -19.37 1.62 -3.66
C TYR A 50 -19.04 3.06 -4.08
N ASP A 51 -18.34 3.25 -5.19
CA ASP A 51 -17.97 4.57 -5.71
C ASP A 51 -17.24 5.44 -4.65
N TRP A 52 -16.29 4.90 -3.93
CA TRP A 52 -15.55 5.65 -2.91
C TRP A 52 -14.72 6.77 -3.53
N TRP A 53 -14.11 6.49 -4.68
CA TRP A 53 -13.36 7.43 -5.50
C TRP A 53 -13.50 7.11 -6.98
N VAL A 54 -13.03 8.02 -7.81
CA VAL A 54 -12.95 7.83 -9.26
C VAL A 54 -11.51 7.96 -9.70
N ILE A 55 -11.04 7.01 -10.51
CA ILE A 55 -9.72 7.02 -11.14
C ILE A 55 -9.90 7.44 -12.60
N HIS A 56 -9.32 8.56 -12.97
CA HIS A 56 -9.43 9.12 -14.32
C HIS A 56 -8.27 8.73 -15.22
N GLU A 57 -7.04 8.63 -14.66
CA GLU A 57 -5.84 8.25 -15.37
C GLU A 57 -5.25 6.96 -14.80
N TYR A 58 -4.93 6.03 -15.66
CA TYR A 58 -4.41 4.70 -15.31
C TYR A 58 -3.44 4.17 -16.37
N ILE A 59 -2.58 3.23 -15.98
CA ILE A 59 -1.53 2.65 -16.84
C ILE A 59 -1.92 1.33 -17.50
N VAL A 60 -2.95 0.65 -16.99
CA VAL A 60 -3.45 -0.65 -17.50
C VAL A 60 -4.93 -0.55 -17.82
N PRO A 61 -5.48 -1.36 -18.74
CA PRO A 61 -6.88 -1.26 -19.18
C PRO A 61 -7.92 -1.39 -18.05
N TRP A 62 -7.62 -2.09 -16.97
CA TRP A 62 -8.47 -2.26 -15.78
C TRP A 62 -8.13 -1.29 -14.63
N GLY A 63 -7.23 -0.34 -14.85
CA GLY A 63 -6.76 0.61 -13.86
C GLY A 63 -7.83 1.57 -13.34
N TYR A 64 -8.96 1.72 -14.05
CA TYR A 64 -10.12 2.45 -13.58
C TYR A 64 -10.75 1.82 -12.31
N MET A 65 -10.53 0.52 -12.10
CA MET A 65 -11.02 -0.22 -10.94
C MET A 65 -9.94 -0.33 -9.86
N ILE A 66 -8.70 -0.66 -10.25
CA ILE A 66 -7.57 -0.86 -9.34
C ILE A 66 -6.38 -0.06 -9.87
N ASP A 67 -5.98 0.98 -9.16
CA ASP A 67 -4.75 1.69 -9.51
C ASP A 67 -3.53 0.84 -9.16
N VAL A 68 -2.90 0.31 -10.19
CA VAL A 68 -1.74 -0.58 -10.09
C VAL A 68 -0.54 0.13 -9.46
N SER A 69 -0.38 1.43 -9.71
CA SER A 69 0.73 2.22 -9.18
C SER A 69 0.66 2.35 -7.67
N PHE A 70 -0.52 2.58 -7.13
CA PHE A 70 -0.73 2.68 -5.68
C PHE A 70 -0.85 1.31 -5.01
N ALA A 71 -1.72 0.43 -5.50
CA ALA A 71 -1.98 -0.87 -4.88
C ALA A 71 -0.73 -1.75 -4.85
N TYR A 72 -0.04 -1.86 -5.98
CA TYR A 72 1.09 -2.80 -6.14
C TYR A 72 2.47 -2.12 -6.14
N GLY A 73 2.52 -0.80 -6.19
CA GLY A 73 3.73 -0.02 -6.06
C GLY A 73 3.87 0.59 -4.67
N VAL A 74 3.25 1.73 -4.47
CA VAL A 74 3.43 2.56 -3.25
C VAL A 74 3.01 1.82 -1.98
N PHE A 75 1.81 1.23 -1.93
CA PHE A 75 1.33 0.54 -0.73
C PHE A 75 2.11 -0.74 -0.44
N ALA A 76 2.34 -1.58 -1.45
CA ALA A 76 3.03 -2.85 -1.29
C ALA A 76 4.47 -2.64 -0.82
N VAL A 77 5.25 -1.87 -1.57
CA VAL A 77 6.66 -1.64 -1.24
C VAL A 77 6.81 -0.70 -0.04
N GLY A 78 5.87 0.24 0.15
CA GLY A 78 5.79 1.05 1.37
C GLY A 78 5.65 0.17 2.61
N THR A 79 4.78 -0.83 2.58
CA THR A 79 4.65 -1.84 3.65
C THR A 79 5.96 -2.58 3.90
N PHE A 80 6.67 -3.01 2.86
CA PHE A 80 7.98 -3.64 2.99
C PHE A 80 8.95 -2.78 3.80
N TRP A 81 9.09 -1.50 3.45
CA TRP A 81 10.01 -0.59 4.13
C TRP A 81 9.55 -0.24 5.54
N ILE A 82 8.25 -0.06 5.77
CA ILE A 82 7.72 0.16 7.13
C ILE A 82 8.09 -1.03 8.02
N PHE A 83 7.86 -2.25 7.58
CA PHE A 83 8.28 -3.44 8.34
C PHE A 83 9.78 -3.48 8.56
N ARG A 84 10.57 -3.21 7.53
CA ARG A 84 12.04 -3.20 7.62
C ARG A 84 12.55 -2.32 8.75
N PHE A 85 11.94 -1.15 8.94
CA PHE A 85 12.40 -0.17 9.94
C PHE A 85 11.70 -0.27 11.29
N THR A 86 10.53 -0.87 11.38
CA THR A 86 9.67 -0.76 12.58
C THR A 86 9.23 -2.11 13.16
N TYR A 87 9.49 -3.25 12.53
CA TYR A 87 8.93 -4.54 12.94
C TYR A 87 9.28 -4.98 14.35
N HIS A 88 10.39 -4.50 14.91
CA HIS A 88 10.82 -4.80 16.29
C HIS A 88 9.95 -4.15 17.36
N SER A 89 9.19 -3.10 17.01
CA SER A 89 8.41 -2.33 17.95
C SER A 89 7.02 -2.05 17.38
N PHE A 90 6.01 -2.71 17.95
CA PHE A 90 4.62 -2.50 17.58
C PHE A 90 4.18 -1.02 17.64
N PRO A 91 4.50 -0.25 18.72
CA PRO A 91 4.14 1.17 18.75
C PRO A 91 4.77 1.99 17.62
N LYS A 92 6.03 1.72 17.26
CA LYS A 92 6.69 2.40 16.15
C LYS A 92 6.04 2.03 14.81
N PHE A 93 5.70 0.76 14.62
CA PHE A 93 5.01 0.27 13.44
C PHE A 93 3.67 1.01 13.26
N ILE A 94 2.84 1.02 14.29
CA ILE A 94 1.52 1.67 14.27
C ILE A 94 1.64 3.19 14.05
N ALA A 95 2.53 3.85 14.75
CA ALA A 95 2.73 5.30 14.58
C ALA A 95 3.20 5.65 13.16
N THR A 96 4.13 4.87 12.60
CA THR A 96 4.62 5.09 11.23
C THR A 96 3.51 4.86 10.21
N ASN A 97 2.74 3.77 10.32
CA ASN A 97 1.60 3.53 9.43
C ASN A 97 0.58 4.66 9.53
N PHE A 98 0.19 5.07 10.74
CA PHE A 98 -0.77 6.15 10.92
C PHE A 98 -0.32 7.45 10.24
N ILE A 99 0.95 7.83 10.38
CA ILE A 99 1.50 9.03 9.74
C ILE A 99 1.48 8.89 8.21
N MET A 100 1.90 7.74 7.69
CA MET A 100 1.94 7.49 6.25
C MET A 100 0.53 7.42 5.64
N ASP A 101 -0.40 6.78 6.34
CA ASP A 101 -1.81 6.69 5.94
C ASP A 101 -2.49 8.06 5.98
N ALA A 102 -2.23 8.86 7.00
CA ALA A 102 -2.71 10.24 7.10
C ALA A 102 -2.14 11.11 5.95
N PHE A 103 -0.85 10.99 5.67
CA PHE A 103 -0.24 11.66 4.53
C PHE A 103 -0.90 11.26 3.21
N MET A 104 -1.17 9.97 3.01
CA MET A 104 -1.85 9.47 1.83
C MET A 104 -3.26 10.07 1.69
N CYS A 105 -4.04 10.10 2.78
CA CYS A 105 -5.43 10.56 2.75
C CYS A 105 -5.57 12.09 2.62
N TYR A 106 -4.69 12.86 3.27
CA TYR A 106 -4.85 14.31 3.39
C TYR A 106 -3.88 15.13 2.53
N ALA A 107 -2.83 14.52 1.99
CA ALA A 107 -1.88 15.18 1.10
C ALA A 107 -1.82 14.54 -0.29
N ALA A 108 -1.54 13.24 -0.38
CA ALA A 108 -1.33 12.58 -1.66
C ALA A 108 -2.61 12.52 -2.52
N LEU A 109 -3.73 12.06 -1.98
CA LEU A 109 -5.00 12.01 -2.73
C LEU A 109 -5.51 13.40 -3.16
N PRO A 110 -5.54 14.43 -2.32
CA PRO A 110 -5.85 15.79 -2.78
C PRO A 110 -4.92 16.31 -3.87
N LEU A 111 -3.63 15.95 -3.82
CA LEU A 111 -2.69 16.28 -4.89
C LEU A 111 -3.06 15.57 -6.20
N LEU A 112 -3.44 14.29 -6.14
CA LEU A 112 -3.90 13.54 -7.31
C LEU A 112 -5.19 14.13 -7.90
N ASP A 113 -6.07 14.67 -7.06
CA ASP A 113 -7.28 15.37 -7.50
C ASP A 113 -6.93 16.64 -8.30
N VAL A 114 -6.03 17.47 -7.76
CA VAL A 114 -5.51 18.66 -8.49
C VAL A 114 -4.83 18.29 -9.81
N MET A 115 -4.16 17.12 -9.86
CA MET A 115 -3.53 16.60 -11.07
C MET A 115 -4.52 15.94 -12.04
N GLY A 116 -5.79 15.77 -11.66
CA GLY A 116 -6.82 15.11 -12.46
C GLY A 116 -6.63 13.60 -12.61
N ILE A 117 -5.91 12.97 -11.69
CA ILE A 117 -5.62 11.52 -11.72
C ILE A 117 -6.73 10.73 -11.02
N ALA A 118 -7.10 11.13 -9.81
CA ALA A 118 -8.15 10.51 -9.02
C ALA A 118 -8.74 11.49 -8.01
N ASN A 119 -10.00 11.32 -7.66
CA ASN A 119 -10.66 12.15 -6.65
C ASN A 119 -11.62 11.33 -5.78
N TYR A 120 -11.82 11.78 -4.53
CA TYR A 120 -12.84 11.23 -3.64
C TYR A 120 -14.27 11.48 -4.18
N LYS A 121 -15.17 10.51 -3.96
CA LYS A 121 -16.59 10.61 -4.32
C LYS A 121 -17.48 10.34 -3.11
N ASN A 122 -17.68 9.08 -2.74
CA ASN A 122 -18.59 8.69 -1.65
C ASN A 122 -17.89 8.33 -0.34
N ILE A 123 -16.59 8.60 -0.21
CA ILE A 123 -15.83 8.40 1.03
C ILE A 123 -15.14 9.71 1.42
N THR A 124 -15.05 9.95 2.72
CA THR A 124 -14.27 11.07 3.27
C THR A 124 -12.85 10.64 3.58
N PRO A 125 -11.86 11.57 3.61
CA PRO A 125 -10.48 11.23 3.92
C PRO A 125 -10.31 10.48 5.25
N TRP A 126 -11.05 10.85 6.31
CA TRP A 126 -10.96 10.18 7.60
C TRP A 126 -11.53 8.75 7.59
N GLN A 127 -12.58 8.49 6.80
CA GLN A 127 -13.14 7.15 6.64
C GLN A 127 -12.14 6.24 5.91
N TYR A 128 -11.51 6.75 4.85
CA TYR A 128 -10.48 6.03 4.14
C TYR A 128 -9.25 5.78 5.04
N LEU A 129 -8.86 6.76 5.85
CA LEU A 129 -7.81 6.58 6.85
C LEU A 129 -8.10 5.41 7.80
N LEU A 130 -9.34 5.29 8.28
CA LEU A 130 -9.73 4.16 9.14
C LEU A 130 -9.62 2.80 8.41
N VAL A 131 -9.97 2.74 7.14
CA VAL A 131 -9.87 1.52 6.33
C VAL A 131 -8.41 1.08 6.19
N ILE A 132 -7.52 1.96 5.68
CA ILE A 132 -6.12 1.60 5.45
C ILE A 132 -5.36 1.38 6.76
N PHE A 133 -5.68 2.15 7.81
CA PHE A 133 -5.11 1.92 9.13
C PHE A 133 -5.56 0.59 9.74
N GLY A 134 -6.81 0.18 9.53
CA GLY A 134 -7.29 -1.15 9.90
C GLY A 134 -6.53 -2.28 9.18
N ILE A 135 -6.18 -2.09 7.91
CA ILE A 135 -5.34 -3.01 7.15
C ILE A 135 -3.95 -3.15 7.79
N SER A 136 -3.38 -2.08 8.33
CA SER A 136 -2.08 -2.11 9.00
C SER A 136 -2.05 -3.11 10.17
N PHE A 137 -3.14 -3.26 10.92
CA PHE A 137 -3.24 -4.30 11.94
C PHE A 137 -3.29 -5.70 11.34
N ILE A 138 -4.08 -5.90 10.28
CA ILE A 138 -4.21 -7.19 9.61
C ILE A 138 -2.85 -7.67 9.10
N ILE A 139 -2.10 -6.81 8.41
CA ILE A 139 -0.78 -7.18 7.87
C ILE A 139 0.25 -7.41 8.98
N TYR A 140 0.17 -6.68 10.09
CA TYR A 140 1.04 -6.91 11.24
C TYR A 140 0.82 -8.29 11.87
N PHE A 141 -0.43 -8.66 12.14
CA PHE A 141 -0.78 -9.97 12.69
C PHE A 141 -0.45 -11.11 11.72
N TYR A 142 -0.70 -10.92 10.41
CA TYR A 142 -0.28 -11.87 9.39
C TYR A 142 1.22 -12.10 9.41
N HIS A 143 2.02 -11.04 9.46
CA HIS A 143 3.46 -11.15 9.50
C HIS A 143 3.95 -11.87 10.77
N LYS A 144 3.37 -11.57 11.93
CA LYS A 144 3.69 -12.26 13.19
C LYS A 144 3.33 -13.74 13.17
N TRP A 145 2.20 -14.09 12.56
CA TRP A 145 1.81 -15.49 12.37
C TRP A 145 2.78 -16.21 11.43
N GLN A 146 3.13 -15.60 10.32
CA GLN A 146 4.08 -16.12 9.35
C GLN A 146 5.47 -16.38 9.99
N GLU A 147 5.98 -15.43 10.78
CA GLU A 147 7.26 -15.59 11.46
C GLU A 147 7.30 -16.82 12.38
N LYS A 148 6.20 -17.12 13.07
CA LYS A 148 6.11 -18.34 13.92
C LYS A 148 6.26 -19.61 13.11
N ILE A 149 5.62 -19.71 11.95
CA ILE A 149 5.69 -20.89 11.08
C ILE A 149 7.12 -21.15 10.64
N PHE A 150 7.84 -20.12 10.20
CA PHE A 150 9.22 -20.30 9.75
C PHE A 150 10.24 -20.60 10.87
N VAL A 151 9.95 -20.19 12.10
CA VAL A 151 10.80 -20.53 13.25
C VAL A 151 10.60 -21.99 13.66
N ASP A 152 9.34 -22.49 13.63
CA ASP A 152 9.02 -23.87 14.03
C ASP A 152 9.58 -24.91 13.04
N GLU A 153 9.73 -24.55 11.75
CA GLU A 153 10.34 -25.46 10.74
C GLU A 153 11.88 -25.51 10.82
N GLY A 154 12.52 -24.65 11.60
CA GLY A 154 13.99 -24.58 11.77
C GLY A 154 14.52 -25.33 12.97
N GLN A 155 13.69 -26.03 13.76
CA GLN A 155 14.08 -26.91 14.88
C GLN A 155 13.87 -28.37 14.52
#